data_06c036d247141112f6cfda0f5ca9a97c
#
_entry.id   06c036d247141112f6cfda0f5ca9a97c
#
_cell.length_a   1.000
_cell.length_b   1.000
_cell.length_c   1.000
_cell.angle_alpha   90.00
_cell.angle_beta   90.00
_cell.angle_gamma   90.00
#
_symmetry.space_group_name_H-M   'P 1'
#
loop_
_entity.id
_entity.type
_entity.pdbx_description
1 polymer ?
#
loop_
_entity_poly.entity_id
_entity_poly.type
_entity_poly.pdbx_seq_one_letter_code
_entity_poly.pdbx_strand_id
1 'polypeptide(L)'
;MKKIILAALASALIAGPAAADGHGVKIGVLLGFTGPIESLAPDMALAAELAMKEVTDSGAFMGGKSVSAVRGDSTCIDSAAATATAERLITSDKVSGIMGADCSGVTIATLQNVAMAKGVAMISPSATSPALSDLEDNGLFFRTAPSDARQGQVIAEILKERGIKTVAMTYTNNDYGKGLADSIQMNFEKVGGNVTISAAHEDGKADYGAEVGALAQAGGEVLIVAGYLDQGGKGIIQASLDSGSFDTFVLPDGMIGDSLPAAIGSDLDGSFGTVPGTDSPGAAKMSEMAAAAGFANGPFASESYDAAALIMLAMQAAGSSDSADYAKKVMLSLIHI
;
A
#
# COMPACT_ATOMS: atom_id res chain seq x y z
N MET A 1 69.97 39.46 -40.13
CA MET A 1 68.71 38.81 -40.50
C MET A 1 68.36 37.80 -39.43
N LYS A 2 67.54 38.21 -38.46
CA LYS A 2 67.11 37.34 -37.36
C LYS A 2 65.67 36.89 -37.65
N LYS A 3 65.45 35.57 -37.81
CA LYS A 3 64.10 34.96 -37.96
C LYS A 3 63.54 34.76 -36.60
N ILE A 4 62.40 35.39 -36.29
CA ILE A 4 61.57 35.16 -35.10
C ILE A 4 60.56 34.08 -35.45
N ILE A 5 60.64 32.97 -34.76
CA ILE A 5 59.66 31.88 -34.83
C ILE A 5 58.64 32.15 -33.75
N LEU A 6 57.37 32.44 -34.14
CA LEU A 6 56.22 32.50 -33.22
C LEU A 6 55.72 31.06 -32.97
N ALA A 7 55.85 30.59 -31.78
CA ALA A 7 55.21 29.33 -31.32
C ALA A 7 53.79 29.66 -30.77
N ALA A 8 52.76 29.23 -31.49
CA ALA A 8 51.37 29.31 -31.02
C ALA A 8 51.12 28.15 -30.05
N LEU A 9 50.95 28.42 -28.75
CA LEU A 9 50.44 27.47 -27.78
C LEU A 9 48.91 27.29 -27.97
N ALA A 10 48.52 26.17 -28.51
CA ALA A 10 47.10 25.75 -28.50
C ALA A 10 46.77 25.18 -27.11
N SER A 11 46.07 25.98 -26.29
CA SER A 11 45.51 25.50 -25.02
C SER A 11 44.28 24.64 -25.31
N ALA A 12 44.45 23.32 -25.28
CA ALA A 12 43.32 22.40 -25.30
C ALA A 12 42.60 22.45 -23.91
N LEU A 13 41.45 23.09 -23.89
CA LEU A 13 40.50 22.96 -22.76
C LEU A 13 40.02 21.52 -22.72
N ILE A 14 40.59 20.73 -21.84
CA ILE A 14 40.02 19.44 -21.43
C ILE A 14 38.80 19.81 -20.57
N ALA A 15 37.60 19.76 -21.18
CA ALA A 15 36.36 19.70 -20.45
C ALA A 15 36.33 18.32 -19.74
N GLY A 16 36.77 18.30 -18.49
CA GLY A 16 36.55 17.16 -17.62
C GLY A 16 35.05 16.91 -17.51
N PRO A 17 34.62 15.65 -17.38
CA PRO A 17 33.23 15.40 -17.06
C PRO A 17 32.89 16.19 -15.81
N ALA A 18 31.87 17.07 -15.90
CA ALA A 18 31.30 17.68 -14.71
C ALA A 18 30.87 16.51 -13.81
N ALA A 19 31.52 16.38 -12.66
CA ALA A 19 31.06 15.49 -11.63
C ALA A 19 29.65 16.00 -11.26
N ALA A 20 28.62 15.28 -11.71
CA ALA A 20 27.29 15.50 -11.21
C ALA A 20 27.35 15.42 -9.69
N ASP A 21 26.90 16.46 -9.01
CA ASP A 21 26.81 16.49 -7.55
C ASP A 21 26.07 15.20 -7.11
N GLY A 22 26.84 14.29 -6.47
CA GLY A 22 26.49 12.90 -6.29
C GLY A 22 25.49 12.64 -5.16
N HIS A 23 24.42 13.42 -5.07
CA HIS A 23 23.32 13.11 -4.19
C HIS A 23 22.15 12.55 -5.02
N GLY A 24 22.01 11.21 -5.06
CA GLY A 24 20.86 10.52 -5.61
C GLY A 24 19.57 10.94 -4.89
N VAL A 25 18.44 10.70 -5.53
CA VAL A 25 17.10 10.92 -4.94
C VAL A 25 16.83 9.80 -3.95
N LYS A 26 16.31 10.13 -2.77
CA LYS A 26 15.83 9.18 -1.79
C LYS A 26 14.31 9.18 -1.75
N ILE A 27 13.72 7.99 -1.72
CA ILE A 27 12.28 7.79 -1.55
C ILE A 27 12.06 7.02 -0.26
N GLY A 28 11.18 7.52 0.60
CA GLY A 28 10.75 6.79 1.80
C GLY A 28 9.87 5.61 1.41
N VAL A 29 10.12 4.44 1.98
CA VAL A 29 9.28 3.24 1.88
C VAL A 29 8.67 3.02 3.26
N LEU A 30 7.47 3.56 3.48
CA LEU A 30 6.78 3.57 4.76
C LEU A 30 5.71 2.48 4.78
N LEU A 31 6.03 1.33 5.36
CA LEU A 31 5.17 0.14 5.39
C LEU A 31 5.19 -0.49 6.79
N GLY A 32 4.17 -1.31 7.11
CA GLY A 32 4.05 -2.03 8.38
C GLY A 32 4.95 -3.25 8.44
N PHE A 33 6.25 -3.03 8.62
CA PHE A 33 7.23 -4.12 8.79
C PHE A 33 7.06 -4.87 10.11
N THR A 34 6.32 -4.28 11.04
CA THR A 34 5.79 -4.92 12.24
C THR A 34 4.29 -4.68 12.32
N GLY A 35 3.56 -5.55 13.05
CA GLY A 35 2.12 -5.39 13.25
C GLY A 35 1.27 -6.32 12.38
N PRO A 36 -0.01 -5.98 12.14
CA PRO A 36 -0.99 -6.95 11.67
C PRO A 36 -0.91 -7.32 10.19
N ILE A 37 0.02 -6.74 9.42
CA ILE A 37 0.30 -7.10 8.01
C ILE A 37 1.80 -7.31 7.75
N GLU A 38 2.56 -7.65 8.79
CA GLU A 38 4.02 -7.80 8.70
C GLU A 38 4.46 -8.83 7.67
N SER A 39 3.63 -9.81 7.34
CA SER A 39 3.92 -10.81 6.32
C SER A 39 3.84 -10.28 4.88
N LEU A 40 3.12 -9.17 4.63
CA LEU A 40 2.97 -8.56 3.30
C LEU A 40 4.05 -7.50 3.01
N ALA A 41 4.43 -6.73 4.01
CA ALA A 41 5.30 -5.56 3.86
C ALA A 41 6.66 -5.84 3.18
N PRO A 42 7.35 -6.99 3.41
CA PRO A 42 8.62 -7.29 2.76
C PRO A 42 8.54 -7.32 1.24
N ASP A 43 7.56 -8.04 0.66
CA ASP A 43 7.40 -8.15 -0.79
C ASP A 43 6.95 -6.83 -1.43
N MET A 44 6.09 -6.07 -0.75
CA MET A 44 5.71 -4.72 -1.14
C MET A 44 6.93 -3.79 -1.21
N ALA A 45 7.82 -3.85 -0.22
CA ALA A 45 9.05 -3.05 -0.21
C ALA A 45 10.01 -3.46 -1.33
N LEU A 46 10.21 -4.77 -1.55
CA LEU A 46 11.05 -5.28 -2.61
C LEU A 46 10.54 -4.88 -4.01
N ALA A 47 9.22 -4.85 -4.19
CA ALA A 47 8.61 -4.39 -5.44
C ALA A 47 8.89 -2.89 -5.71
N ALA A 48 8.72 -2.04 -4.70
CA ALA A 48 9.06 -0.62 -4.82
C ALA A 48 10.56 -0.40 -5.08
N GLU A 49 11.42 -1.15 -4.39
CA GLU A 49 12.88 -1.10 -4.57
C GLU A 49 13.30 -1.60 -5.95
N LEU A 50 12.58 -2.58 -6.50
CA LEU A 50 12.80 -3.04 -7.88
C LEU A 50 12.55 -1.92 -8.89
N ALA A 51 11.45 -1.17 -8.75
CA ALA A 51 11.19 0.00 -9.59
C ALA A 51 12.30 1.06 -9.49
N MET A 52 12.78 1.34 -8.27
CA MET A 52 13.88 2.28 -8.04
C MET A 52 15.20 1.80 -8.66
N LYS A 53 15.44 0.49 -8.58
CA LYS A 53 16.61 -0.14 -9.20
C LYS A 53 16.58 -0.02 -10.72
N GLU A 54 15.47 -0.36 -11.36
CA GLU A 54 15.32 -0.27 -12.82
C GLU A 54 15.52 1.16 -13.32
N VAL A 55 14.93 2.14 -12.63
CA VAL A 55 15.12 3.57 -12.96
C VAL A 55 16.58 3.97 -12.81
N THR A 56 17.26 3.54 -11.77
CA THR A 56 18.68 3.83 -11.55
C THR A 56 19.55 3.17 -12.64
N ASP A 57 19.31 1.89 -12.93
CA ASP A 57 20.09 1.13 -13.91
C ASP A 57 19.90 1.66 -15.34
N SER A 58 18.76 2.29 -15.64
CA SER A 58 18.52 2.93 -16.93
C SER A 58 19.46 4.08 -17.25
N GLY A 59 20.02 4.74 -16.22
CA GLY A 59 20.85 5.93 -16.34
C GLY A 59 20.14 7.16 -16.93
N ALA A 60 18.81 7.07 -17.17
CA ALA A 60 18.04 8.13 -17.85
C ALA A 60 17.37 9.11 -16.88
N PHE A 61 17.24 8.74 -15.61
CA PHE A 61 16.50 9.52 -14.62
C PHE A 61 17.21 10.83 -14.27
N MET A 62 16.54 11.95 -14.50
CA MET A 62 16.97 13.31 -14.12
C MET A 62 18.46 13.58 -14.40
N GLY A 63 18.93 13.20 -15.60
CA GLY A 63 20.32 13.39 -16.00
C GLY A 63 21.31 12.40 -15.41
N GLY A 64 20.88 11.19 -15.08
CA GLY A 64 21.71 10.10 -14.56
C GLY A 64 21.74 9.99 -13.05
N LYS A 65 20.81 10.63 -12.33
CA LYS A 65 20.69 10.48 -10.87
C LYS A 65 20.24 9.06 -10.50
N SER A 66 20.84 8.52 -9.44
CA SER A 66 20.35 7.29 -8.83
C SER A 66 19.14 7.53 -7.92
N VAL A 67 18.36 6.50 -7.70
CA VAL A 67 17.27 6.50 -6.72
C VAL A 67 17.53 5.41 -5.68
N SER A 68 17.27 5.69 -4.42
CA SER A 68 17.43 4.73 -3.33
C SER A 68 16.25 4.79 -2.36
N ALA A 69 15.88 3.63 -1.81
CA ALA A 69 14.88 3.51 -0.77
C ALA A 69 15.46 3.83 0.61
N VAL A 70 14.61 4.41 1.46
CA VAL A 70 14.82 4.47 2.91
C VAL A 70 13.60 3.88 3.59
N ARG A 71 13.75 2.68 4.15
CA ARG A 71 12.65 1.98 4.81
C ARG A 71 12.29 2.63 6.14
N GLY A 72 11.01 2.71 6.42
CA GLY A 72 10.42 3.14 7.69
C GLY A 72 9.27 2.24 8.07
N ASP A 73 9.19 1.87 9.35
CA ASP A 73 8.09 1.06 9.87
C ASP A 73 6.90 1.95 10.24
N SER A 74 5.75 1.69 9.61
CA SER A 74 4.48 2.36 9.92
C SER A 74 3.72 1.66 11.05
N THR A 75 4.09 0.42 11.37
CA THR A 75 3.38 -0.49 12.29
C THR A 75 1.93 -0.81 11.89
N CYS A 76 1.41 -0.21 10.82
CA CYS A 76 0.04 -0.33 10.31
C CYS A 76 -1.04 0.27 11.24
N ILE A 77 -0.95 0.14 12.55
CA ILE A 77 -2.01 0.53 13.51
C ILE A 77 -1.62 1.61 14.51
N ASP A 78 -0.34 1.83 14.76
CA ASP A 78 0.12 2.89 15.68
C ASP A 78 0.40 4.20 14.93
N SER A 79 -0.59 5.09 14.93
CA SER A 79 -0.50 6.39 14.27
C SER A 79 0.63 7.28 14.80
N ALA A 80 1.00 7.15 16.09
CA ALA A 80 2.08 7.93 16.68
C ALA A 80 3.44 7.43 16.18
N ALA A 81 3.66 6.12 16.15
CA ALA A 81 4.87 5.50 15.61
C ALA A 81 5.05 5.80 14.11
N ALA A 82 3.98 5.66 13.32
CA ALA A 82 3.99 5.97 11.89
C ALA A 82 4.33 7.45 11.62
N THR A 83 3.71 8.36 12.37
CA THR A 83 3.95 9.80 12.26
C THR A 83 5.41 10.15 12.61
N ALA A 84 5.94 9.59 13.70
CA ALA A 84 7.35 9.79 14.08
C ALA A 84 8.32 9.25 13.04
N THR A 85 8.02 8.08 12.45
CA THR A 85 8.82 7.49 11.37
C THR A 85 8.79 8.37 10.12
N ALA A 86 7.63 8.87 9.70
CA ALA A 86 7.51 9.79 8.56
C ALA A 86 8.25 11.10 8.80
N GLU A 87 8.15 11.69 10.00
CA GLU A 87 8.93 12.88 10.37
C GLU A 87 10.43 12.64 10.23
N ARG A 88 10.94 11.49 10.70
CA ARG A 88 12.35 11.08 10.54
C ARG A 88 12.74 10.96 9.07
N LEU A 89 11.95 10.24 8.26
CA LEU A 89 12.20 10.06 6.83
C LEU A 89 12.34 11.41 6.11
N ILE A 90 11.46 12.36 6.40
CA ILE A 90 11.47 13.67 5.75
C ILE A 90 12.57 14.57 6.29
N THR A 91 12.70 14.67 7.62
CA THR A 91 13.57 15.71 8.22
C THR A 91 15.02 15.26 8.40
N SER A 92 15.25 13.99 8.71
CA SER A 92 16.60 13.44 8.96
C SER A 92 17.16 12.77 7.72
N ASP A 93 16.41 11.86 7.12
CA ASP A 93 16.86 11.08 5.97
C ASP A 93 16.75 11.85 4.65
N LYS A 94 15.97 12.95 4.64
CA LYS A 94 15.79 13.85 3.49
C LYS A 94 15.21 13.14 2.26
N VAL A 95 14.18 12.35 2.46
CA VAL A 95 13.45 11.74 1.34
C VAL A 95 12.67 12.81 0.56
N SER A 96 12.60 12.65 -0.75
CA SER A 96 11.92 13.57 -1.67
C SER A 96 10.44 13.23 -1.89
N GLY A 97 10.00 12.08 -1.42
CA GLY A 97 8.62 11.59 -1.48
C GLY A 97 8.49 10.30 -0.68
N ILE A 98 7.27 9.88 -0.41
CA ILE A 98 6.99 8.65 0.35
C ILE A 98 6.13 7.71 -0.51
N MET A 99 6.61 6.50 -0.75
CA MET A 99 5.80 5.36 -1.12
C MET A 99 5.26 4.75 0.17
N GLY A 100 3.95 4.85 0.35
CA GLY A 100 3.28 4.51 1.61
C GLY A 100 2.34 5.64 2.09
N ALA A 101 1.76 5.56 3.33
CA ALA A 101 1.83 4.34 4.14
C ALA A 101 0.89 3.28 3.56
N ASP A 102 0.94 2.09 4.13
CA ASP A 102 0.16 0.95 3.65
C ASP A 102 -1.26 0.91 4.21
N CYS A 103 -1.43 1.04 5.53
CA CYS A 103 -2.72 0.94 6.20
C CYS A 103 -3.41 2.31 6.29
N SER A 104 -4.72 2.37 6.07
CA SER A 104 -5.47 3.63 5.89
C SER A 104 -5.37 4.59 7.07
N GLY A 105 -5.51 4.11 8.32
CA GLY A 105 -5.46 4.96 9.51
C GLY A 105 -4.12 5.66 9.68
N VAL A 106 -3.00 4.90 9.56
CA VAL A 106 -1.65 5.49 9.65
C VAL A 106 -1.32 6.35 8.43
N THR A 107 -1.90 6.08 7.26
CA THR A 107 -1.79 6.93 6.08
C THR A 107 -2.43 8.29 6.32
N ILE A 108 -3.68 8.32 6.82
CA ILE A 108 -4.38 9.55 7.18
C ILE A 108 -3.58 10.34 8.22
N ALA A 109 -3.14 9.68 9.31
CA ALA A 109 -2.38 10.32 10.37
C ALA A 109 -1.06 10.91 9.86
N THR A 110 -0.30 10.17 9.05
CA THR A 110 0.97 10.62 8.47
C THR A 110 0.78 11.78 7.51
N LEU A 111 -0.24 11.69 6.64
CA LEU A 111 -0.56 12.74 5.68
C LEU A 111 -0.90 14.05 6.39
N GLN A 112 -1.87 14.03 7.31
CA GLN A 112 -2.37 15.22 7.99
C GLN A 112 -1.35 15.85 8.93
N ASN A 113 -0.63 15.03 9.71
CA ASN A 113 0.24 15.55 10.77
C ASN A 113 1.67 15.86 10.29
N VAL A 114 2.12 15.24 9.19
CA VAL A 114 3.51 15.40 8.74
C VAL A 114 3.60 15.83 7.28
N ALA A 115 3.10 15.01 6.35
CA ALA A 115 3.39 15.19 4.93
C ALA A 115 2.85 16.53 4.40
N MET A 116 1.60 16.90 4.75
CA MET A 116 1.00 18.19 4.37
C MET A 116 1.77 19.37 4.97
N ALA A 117 2.16 19.30 6.24
CA ALA A 117 2.91 20.37 6.91
C ALA A 117 4.32 20.56 6.34
N LYS A 118 4.92 19.49 5.82
CA LYS A 118 6.27 19.49 5.21
C LYS A 118 6.23 19.66 3.68
N GLY A 119 5.05 19.61 3.06
CA GLY A 119 4.89 19.70 1.62
C GLY A 119 5.45 18.51 0.86
N VAL A 120 5.41 17.30 1.43
CA VAL A 120 5.95 16.06 0.83
C VAL A 120 4.82 15.19 0.30
N ALA A 121 4.93 14.77 -0.97
CA ALA A 121 3.93 13.92 -1.59
C ALA A 121 4.06 12.47 -1.10
N MET A 122 2.89 11.82 -0.96
CA MET A 122 2.73 10.41 -0.59
C MET A 122 1.94 9.67 -1.65
N ILE A 123 2.40 8.48 -2.05
CA ILE A 123 1.63 7.56 -2.89
C ILE A 123 1.50 6.24 -2.14
N SER A 124 0.29 5.93 -1.69
CA SER A 124 0.01 4.68 -0.98
C SER A 124 -0.26 3.54 -1.95
N PRO A 125 0.35 2.36 -1.72
CA PRO A 125 0.05 1.16 -2.50
C PRO A 125 -1.23 0.45 -2.08
N SER A 126 -1.69 0.63 -0.82
CA SER A 126 -2.70 -0.26 -0.21
C SER A 126 -3.64 0.41 0.79
N ALA A 127 -3.59 1.73 0.97
CA ALA A 127 -4.56 2.44 1.80
C ALA A 127 -5.87 2.63 1.04
N THR A 128 -6.84 1.77 1.33
CA THR A 128 -8.08 1.60 0.54
C THR A 128 -9.29 2.33 1.10
N SER A 129 -9.27 2.83 2.35
CA SER A 129 -10.42 3.48 2.98
C SER A 129 -11.09 4.53 2.06
N PRO A 130 -12.43 4.55 1.96
CA PRO A 130 -13.15 5.58 1.23
C PRO A 130 -12.88 7.00 1.73
N ALA A 131 -12.59 7.16 3.02
CA ALA A 131 -12.29 8.45 3.62
C ALA A 131 -11.12 9.19 2.94
N LEU A 132 -10.14 8.45 2.41
CA LEU A 132 -9.00 9.01 1.69
C LEU A 132 -9.37 9.68 0.35
N SER A 133 -10.54 9.38 -0.21
CA SER A 133 -11.01 10.00 -1.47
C SER A 133 -11.49 11.43 -1.30
N ASP A 134 -12.00 11.76 -0.10
CA ASP A 134 -12.62 13.05 0.21
C ASP A 134 -11.77 13.89 1.18
N LEU A 135 -10.60 13.39 1.56
CA LEU A 135 -9.71 14.06 2.50
C LEU A 135 -9.05 15.28 1.85
N GLU A 136 -9.04 16.41 2.57
CA GLU A 136 -8.21 17.56 2.19
C GLU A 136 -6.74 17.17 2.28
N ASP A 137 -6.04 17.16 1.16
CA ASP A 137 -4.68 16.63 1.05
C ASP A 137 -3.66 17.61 0.42
N ASN A 138 -4.11 18.82 0.11
CA ASN A 138 -3.30 19.82 -0.60
C ASN A 138 -2.72 19.33 -1.95
N GLY A 139 -3.28 18.28 -2.55
CA GLY A 139 -2.78 17.66 -3.77
C GLY A 139 -1.49 16.86 -3.55
N LEU A 140 -1.24 16.38 -2.34
CA LEU A 140 -0.03 15.64 -1.95
C LEU A 140 -0.27 14.14 -1.73
N PHE A 141 -1.54 13.69 -1.76
CA PHE A 141 -1.86 12.28 -1.58
C PHE A 141 -2.39 11.63 -2.86
N PHE A 142 -1.89 10.44 -3.14
CA PHE A 142 -2.32 9.58 -4.24
C PHE A 142 -2.29 8.13 -3.77
N ARG A 143 -2.99 7.24 -4.47
CA ARG A 143 -2.93 5.79 -4.23
C ARG A 143 -3.05 5.01 -5.53
N THR A 144 -2.39 3.86 -5.58
CA THR A 144 -2.45 2.91 -6.69
C THR A 144 -3.50 1.83 -6.46
N ALA A 145 -3.89 1.57 -5.20
CA ALA A 145 -5.01 0.68 -4.88
C ALA A 145 -6.38 1.38 -5.10
N PRO A 146 -7.42 0.64 -5.52
CA PRO A 146 -8.78 1.16 -5.60
C PRO A 146 -9.37 1.41 -4.19
N SER A 147 -10.48 2.17 -4.15
CA SER A 147 -11.21 2.42 -2.90
C SER A 147 -12.06 1.22 -2.49
N ASP A 148 -12.20 1.01 -1.17
CA ASP A 148 -13.12 0.06 -0.54
C ASP A 148 -14.61 0.33 -0.87
N ALA A 149 -14.92 1.52 -1.36
CA ALA A 149 -16.25 1.78 -1.94
C ALA A 149 -16.57 0.81 -3.10
N ARG A 150 -15.55 0.45 -3.90
CA ARG A 150 -15.69 -0.55 -4.97
C ARG A 150 -15.61 -1.97 -4.42
N GLN A 151 -14.71 -2.26 -3.48
CA GLN A 151 -14.56 -3.59 -2.89
C GLN A 151 -15.85 -4.02 -2.19
N GLY A 152 -16.46 -3.15 -1.38
CA GLY A 152 -17.75 -3.45 -0.73
C GLY A 152 -18.86 -3.75 -1.71
N GLN A 153 -18.90 -3.06 -2.85
CA GLN A 153 -19.84 -3.38 -3.93
C GLN A 153 -19.59 -4.77 -4.51
N VAL A 154 -18.34 -5.11 -4.82
CA VAL A 154 -17.97 -6.42 -5.40
C VAL A 154 -18.30 -7.56 -4.42
N ILE A 155 -17.97 -7.41 -3.13
CA ILE A 155 -18.30 -8.40 -2.10
C ILE A 155 -19.81 -8.61 -2.03
N ALA A 156 -20.62 -7.54 -2.03
CA ALA A 156 -22.08 -7.63 -2.02
C ALA A 156 -22.64 -8.35 -3.25
N GLU A 157 -22.06 -8.11 -4.43
CA GLU A 157 -22.43 -8.81 -5.68
C GLU A 157 -22.12 -10.31 -5.60
N ILE A 158 -20.92 -10.69 -5.09
CA ILE A 158 -20.50 -12.08 -4.91
C ILE A 158 -21.40 -12.81 -3.89
N LEU A 159 -21.69 -12.18 -2.75
CA LEU A 159 -22.61 -12.72 -1.74
C LEU A 159 -23.98 -13.03 -2.35
N LYS A 160 -24.54 -12.09 -3.13
CA LYS A 160 -25.82 -12.27 -3.84
C LYS A 160 -25.75 -13.41 -4.85
N GLU A 161 -24.71 -13.48 -5.67
CA GLU A 161 -24.51 -14.53 -6.69
C GLU A 161 -24.40 -15.92 -6.05
N ARG A 162 -23.78 -16.02 -4.87
CA ARG A 162 -23.70 -17.25 -4.08
C ARG A 162 -24.98 -17.59 -3.33
N GLY A 163 -25.99 -16.70 -3.37
CA GLY A 163 -27.29 -16.90 -2.72
C GLY A 163 -27.28 -16.69 -1.21
N ILE A 164 -26.21 -16.12 -0.66
CA ILE A 164 -26.06 -15.78 0.77
C ILE A 164 -26.99 -14.59 1.07
N LYS A 165 -27.81 -14.72 2.10
CA LYS A 165 -28.83 -13.74 2.48
C LYS A 165 -28.52 -13.01 3.77
N THR A 166 -27.82 -13.68 4.68
CA THR A 166 -27.48 -13.12 6.00
C THR A 166 -26.01 -13.30 6.31
N VAL A 167 -25.39 -12.26 6.82
CA VAL A 167 -23.97 -12.28 7.23
C VAL A 167 -23.79 -11.66 8.60
N ALA A 168 -22.92 -12.25 9.43
CA ALA A 168 -22.30 -11.52 10.52
C ALA A 168 -21.03 -10.85 9.98
N MET A 169 -20.66 -9.70 10.51
CA MET A 169 -19.47 -8.99 10.09
C MET A 169 -18.71 -8.44 11.29
N THR A 170 -17.40 -8.62 11.27
CA THR A 170 -16.48 -7.94 12.18
C THR A 170 -15.43 -7.17 11.40
N TYR A 171 -14.92 -6.08 11.99
CA TYR A 171 -13.92 -5.24 11.34
C TYR A 171 -12.89 -4.74 12.34
N THR A 172 -11.63 -4.57 11.88
CA THR A 172 -10.59 -3.94 12.69
C THR A 172 -10.97 -2.49 13.02
N ASN A 173 -10.79 -2.08 14.27
CA ASN A 173 -11.25 -0.80 14.80
C ASN A 173 -10.38 0.37 14.33
N ASN A 174 -10.38 0.64 13.01
CA ASN A 174 -9.68 1.76 12.41
C ASN A 174 -10.38 2.22 11.12
N ASP A 175 -9.81 3.24 10.44
CA ASP A 175 -10.39 3.85 9.22
C ASP A 175 -10.55 2.87 8.05
N TYR A 176 -9.68 1.85 7.94
CA TYR A 176 -9.81 0.79 6.94
C TYR A 176 -11.02 -0.09 7.26
N GLY A 177 -10.98 -0.77 8.41
CA GLY A 177 -12.01 -1.75 8.75
C GLY A 177 -13.41 -1.13 8.80
N LYS A 178 -13.55 0.03 9.44
CA LYS A 178 -14.84 0.74 9.51
C LYS A 178 -15.35 1.17 8.14
N GLY A 179 -14.49 1.76 7.31
CA GLY A 179 -14.87 2.22 5.97
C GLY A 179 -15.28 1.10 5.05
N LEU A 180 -14.55 -0.02 5.07
CA LEU A 180 -14.90 -1.21 4.29
C LEU A 180 -16.18 -1.87 4.80
N ALA A 181 -16.33 -2.03 6.11
CA ALA A 181 -17.54 -2.61 6.72
C ALA A 181 -18.79 -1.80 6.35
N ASP A 182 -18.74 -0.48 6.45
CA ASP A 182 -19.84 0.40 6.04
C ASP A 182 -20.17 0.24 4.54
N SER A 183 -19.15 0.15 3.69
CA SER A 183 -19.31 -0.05 2.25
C SER A 183 -19.95 -1.42 1.94
N ILE A 184 -19.50 -2.50 2.58
CA ILE A 184 -20.08 -3.83 2.41
C ILE A 184 -21.53 -3.82 2.87
N GLN A 185 -21.82 -3.33 4.08
CA GLN A 185 -23.17 -3.31 4.63
C GLN A 185 -24.12 -2.56 3.71
N MET A 186 -23.78 -1.32 3.34
CA MET A 186 -24.61 -0.49 2.47
C MET A 186 -24.93 -1.18 1.12
N ASN A 187 -23.94 -1.80 0.49
CA ASN A 187 -24.13 -2.44 -0.80
C ASN A 187 -24.84 -3.78 -0.68
N PHE A 188 -24.59 -4.56 0.37
CA PHE A 188 -25.26 -5.84 0.57
C PHE A 188 -26.74 -5.66 0.90
N GLU A 189 -27.11 -4.71 1.76
CA GLU A 189 -28.50 -4.36 2.04
C GLU A 189 -29.21 -3.85 0.79
N LYS A 190 -28.53 -3.05 -0.05
CA LYS A 190 -29.07 -2.55 -1.33
C LYS A 190 -29.42 -3.66 -2.32
N VAL A 191 -28.71 -4.79 -2.29
CA VAL A 191 -29.00 -5.95 -3.14
C VAL A 191 -29.93 -6.97 -2.48
N GLY A 192 -30.47 -6.66 -1.30
CA GLY A 192 -31.48 -7.45 -0.57
C GLY A 192 -30.89 -8.40 0.48
N GLY A 193 -29.61 -8.30 0.81
CA GLY A 193 -28.99 -9.01 1.91
C GLY A 193 -29.27 -8.37 3.27
N ASN A 194 -28.90 -9.05 4.35
CA ASN A 194 -29.05 -8.57 5.71
C ASN A 194 -27.75 -8.79 6.50
N VAL A 195 -27.22 -7.73 7.10
CA VAL A 195 -26.10 -7.79 8.05
C VAL A 195 -26.70 -7.90 9.44
N THR A 196 -26.54 -9.06 10.08
CA THR A 196 -27.11 -9.36 11.41
C THR A 196 -26.42 -8.57 12.53
N ILE A 197 -25.11 -8.37 12.38
CA ILE A 197 -24.26 -7.57 13.25
C ILE A 197 -23.08 -7.03 12.45
N SER A 198 -22.65 -5.82 12.77
CA SER A 198 -21.38 -5.25 12.32
C SER A 198 -20.66 -4.71 13.55
N ALA A 199 -19.58 -5.39 13.99
CA ALA A 199 -18.91 -5.12 15.25
C ALA A 199 -17.40 -4.96 15.08
N ALA A 200 -16.82 -3.98 15.78
CA ALA A 200 -15.38 -3.77 15.77
C ALA A 200 -14.64 -4.81 16.61
N HIS A 201 -13.43 -5.15 16.19
CA HIS A 201 -12.45 -5.86 17.01
C HIS A 201 -11.12 -5.09 17.03
N GLU A 202 -10.35 -5.31 18.08
CA GLU A 202 -8.99 -4.74 18.19
C GLU A 202 -7.97 -5.75 17.67
N ASP A 203 -6.91 -5.25 17.01
CA ASP A 203 -5.77 -6.09 16.64
C ASP A 203 -4.88 -6.38 17.86
N GLY A 204 -4.12 -7.48 17.82
CA GLY A 204 -3.12 -7.83 18.83
C GLY A 204 -3.67 -8.34 20.16
N LYS A 205 -4.97 -8.66 20.26
CA LYS A 205 -5.53 -9.32 21.45
C LYS A 205 -5.09 -10.78 21.55
N ALA A 206 -4.96 -11.26 22.77
CA ALA A 206 -4.65 -12.67 23.04
C ALA A 206 -5.86 -13.61 22.91
N ASP A 207 -7.09 -13.07 22.99
CA ASP A 207 -8.34 -13.84 22.98
C ASP A 207 -9.46 -13.03 22.31
N TYR A 208 -10.22 -13.69 21.45
CA TYR A 208 -11.35 -13.14 20.69
C TYR A 208 -12.69 -13.86 21.01
N GLY A 209 -12.74 -14.68 22.05
CA GLY A 209 -13.93 -15.46 22.40
C GLY A 209 -15.16 -14.59 22.66
N ALA A 210 -15.00 -13.40 23.24
CA ALA A 210 -16.10 -12.49 23.50
C ALA A 210 -16.68 -11.89 22.21
N GLU A 211 -15.85 -11.46 21.30
CA GLU A 211 -16.24 -10.95 19.98
C GLU A 211 -16.95 -12.04 19.18
N VAL A 212 -16.37 -13.22 19.09
CA VAL A 212 -16.95 -14.38 18.39
C VAL A 212 -18.27 -14.80 19.03
N GLY A 213 -18.37 -14.80 20.36
CA GLY A 213 -19.63 -15.08 21.05
C GLY A 213 -20.76 -14.10 20.70
N ALA A 214 -20.46 -12.81 20.57
CA ALA A 214 -21.43 -11.80 20.13
C ALA A 214 -21.86 -11.99 18.67
N LEU A 215 -20.89 -12.28 17.78
CA LEU A 215 -21.15 -12.58 16.38
C LEU A 215 -22.02 -13.83 16.20
N ALA A 216 -21.70 -14.90 16.93
CA ALA A 216 -22.46 -16.15 16.93
C ALA A 216 -23.91 -15.97 17.43
N GLN A 217 -24.11 -15.17 18.48
CA GLN A 217 -25.44 -14.87 19.00
C GLN A 217 -26.30 -14.11 17.98
N ALA A 218 -25.72 -13.23 17.19
CA ALA A 218 -26.41 -12.51 16.13
C ALA A 218 -26.72 -13.41 14.92
N GLY A 219 -25.90 -14.43 14.71
CA GLY A 219 -26.03 -15.40 13.62
C GLY A 219 -25.65 -14.81 12.26
N GLY A 220 -25.68 -15.66 11.24
CA GLY A 220 -25.33 -15.34 9.84
C GLY A 220 -24.93 -16.64 9.13
N GLU A 221 -25.10 -16.69 7.82
CA GLU A 221 -24.69 -17.84 7.02
C GLU A 221 -23.17 -17.94 6.87
N VAL A 222 -22.49 -16.75 6.87
CA VAL A 222 -21.05 -16.61 6.80
C VAL A 222 -20.60 -15.46 7.70
N LEU A 223 -19.32 -15.48 8.08
CA LEU A 223 -18.68 -14.37 8.78
C LEU A 223 -17.78 -13.57 7.83
N ILE A 224 -18.05 -12.27 7.69
CA ILE A 224 -17.14 -11.34 7.01
C ILE A 224 -16.11 -10.83 8.03
N VAL A 225 -14.83 -10.96 7.71
CA VAL A 225 -13.72 -10.50 8.56
C VAL A 225 -12.97 -9.38 7.85
N ALA A 226 -13.44 -8.14 7.99
CA ALA A 226 -12.79 -6.96 7.45
C ALA A 226 -11.63 -6.52 8.37
N GLY A 227 -10.58 -7.32 8.42
CA GLY A 227 -9.46 -7.21 9.33
C GLY A 227 -8.11 -7.37 8.65
N TYR A 228 -7.12 -7.73 9.46
CA TYR A 228 -5.75 -7.97 9.02
C TYR A 228 -5.30 -9.39 9.33
N LEU A 229 -4.53 -9.98 8.39
CA LEU A 229 -4.27 -11.42 8.34
C LEU A 229 -3.31 -11.94 9.41
N ASP A 230 -2.41 -11.12 9.95
CA ASP A 230 -1.37 -11.61 10.88
C ASP A 230 -1.76 -11.51 12.36
N GLN A 231 -2.81 -10.75 12.69
CA GLN A 231 -3.24 -10.55 14.09
C GLN A 231 -4.76 -10.72 14.27
N GLY A 232 -5.51 -9.61 14.39
CA GLY A 232 -6.93 -9.62 14.79
C GLY A 232 -7.81 -10.50 13.94
N GLY A 233 -7.74 -10.35 12.60
CA GLY A 233 -8.54 -11.15 11.68
C GLY A 233 -8.26 -12.65 11.80
N LYS A 234 -6.99 -13.05 11.86
CA LYS A 234 -6.60 -14.45 12.09
C LYS A 234 -7.12 -14.97 13.43
N GLY A 235 -7.01 -14.17 14.48
CA GLY A 235 -7.49 -14.55 15.81
C GLY A 235 -9.02 -14.75 15.86
N ILE A 236 -9.79 -13.91 15.18
CA ILE A 236 -11.25 -14.06 15.02
C ILE A 236 -11.58 -15.35 14.28
N ILE A 237 -10.91 -15.67 13.19
CA ILE A 237 -11.13 -16.91 12.43
C ILE A 237 -10.84 -18.12 13.30
N GLN A 238 -9.68 -18.16 13.96
CA GLN A 238 -9.31 -19.27 14.83
C GLN A 238 -10.33 -19.46 15.97
N ALA A 239 -10.73 -18.40 16.66
CA ALA A 239 -11.73 -18.48 17.73
C ALA A 239 -13.11 -18.93 17.23
N SER A 240 -13.47 -18.55 15.98
CA SER A 240 -14.72 -18.99 15.34
C SER A 240 -14.71 -20.50 15.06
N LEU A 241 -13.60 -21.02 14.55
CA LEU A 241 -13.39 -22.44 14.28
C LEU A 241 -13.34 -23.25 15.57
N ASP A 242 -12.59 -22.79 16.58
CA ASP A 242 -12.45 -23.47 17.87
C ASP A 242 -13.79 -23.59 18.62
N SER A 243 -14.66 -22.58 18.48
CA SER A 243 -16.02 -22.60 19.08
C SER A 243 -17.08 -23.26 18.21
N GLY A 244 -16.77 -23.57 16.94
CA GLY A 244 -17.73 -24.05 15.95
C GLY A 244 -18.83 -23.03 15.61
N SER A 245 -18.55 -21.72 15.77
CA SER A 245 -19.52 -20.65 15.57
C SER A 245 -19.71 -20.31 14.11
N PHE A 246 -18.61 -20.28 13.34
CA PHE A 246 -18.58 -20.07 11.90
C PHE A 246 -17.50 -20.98 11.29
N ASP A 247 -17.76 -21.49 10.08
CA ASP A 247 -16.87 -22.34 9.29
C ASP A 247 -16.59 -21.80 7.90
N THR A 248 -17.27 -20.72 7.51
CA THR A 248 -17.13 -20.11 6.19
C THR A 248 -16.93 -18.61 6.36
N PHE A 249 -15.82 -18.12 5.78
CA PHE A 249 -15.38 -16.74 5.94
C PHE A 249 -15.36 -15.99 4.61
N VAL A 250 -15.69 -14.71 4.68
CA VAL A 250 -15.47 -13.77 3.57
C VAL A 250 -14.31 -12.86 3.93
N LEU A 251 -13.28 -12.91 3.11
CA LEU A 251 -11.96 -12.35 3.38
C LEU A 251 -11.66 -11.18 2.43
N PRO A 252 -11.84 -9.93 2.87
CA PRO A 252 -11.37 -8.78 2.09
C PRO A 252 -9.83 -8.74 1.97
N ASP A 253 -9.35 -7.77 1.23
CA ASP A 253 -7.95 -7.58 0.84
C ASP A 253 -6.93 -7.67 2.00
N GLY A 254 -7.23 -7.07 3.15
CA GLY A 254 -6.36 -7.12 4.35
C GLY A 254 -6.24 -8.52 4.97
N MET A 255 -7.06 -9.47 4.52
CA MET A 255 -7.05 -10.88 4.97
C MET A 255 -6.43 -11.82 3.93
N ILE A 256 -6.00 -11.33 2.78
CA ILE A 256 -5.43 -12.14 1.69
C ILE A 256 -3.91 -12.18 1.80
N GLY A 257 -3.35 -13.38 1.88
CA GLY A 257 -1.91 -13.64 1.94
C GLY A 257 -1.62 -15.04 2.43
N ASP A 258 -0.41 -15.52 2.19
CA ASP A 258 -0.01 -16.92 2.43
C ASP A 258 0.04 -17.28 3.92
N SER A 259 0.21 -16.30 4.82
CA SER A 259 0.33 -16.55 6.26
C SER A 259 -0.97 -17.09 6.87
N LEU A 260 -2.13 -16.70 6.35
CA LEU A 260 -3.42 -17.15 6.85
C LEU A 260 -3.69 -18.64 6.53
N PRO A 261 -3.64 -19.10 5.25
CA PRO A 261 -3.79 -20.51 4.94
C PRO A 261 -2.66 -21.37 5.53
N ALA A 262 -1.46 -20.84 5.69
CA ALA A 262 -0.38 -21.56 6.36
C ALA A 262 -0.69 -21.81 7.86
N ALA A 263 -1.40 -20.90 8.52
CA ALA A 263 -1.77 -21.01 9.93
C ALA A 263 -3.04 -21.87 10.16
N ILE A 264 -4.07 -21.70 9.33
CA ILE A 264 -5.40 -22.28 9.52
C ILE A 264 -5.56 -23.62 8.75
N GLY A 265 -4.94 -23.71 7.56
CA GLY A 265 -5.01 -24.93 6.75
C GLY A 265 -6.37 -25.16 6.08
N SER A 266 -6.80 -26.43 6.01
CA SER A 266 -8.04 -26.86 5.34
C SER A 266 -9.32 -26.34 5.98
N ASP A 267 -9.27 -25.80 7.19
CA ASP A 267 -10.44 -25.26 7.86
C ASP A 267 -10.92 -23.94 7.23
N LEU A 268 -10.13 -23.39 6.27
CA LEU A 268 -10.55 -22.30 5.38
C LEU A 268 -11.30 -22.78 4.12
N ASP A 269 -11.43 -24.08 3.89
CA ASP A 269 -12.07 -24.61 2.68
C ASP A 269 -13.51 -24.09 2.56
N GLY A 270 -13.86 -23.56 1.39
CA GLY A 270 -15.16 -22.92 1.14
C GLY A 270 -15.20 -21.43 1.42
N SER A 271 -14.23 -20.89 2.17
CA SER A 271 -14.05 -19.46 2.33
C SER A 271 -13.62 -18.79 1.03
N PHE A 272 -13.89 -17.51 0.88
CA PHE A 272 -13.57 -16.76 -0.34
C PHE A 272 -13.29 -15.30 0.00
N GLY A 273 -12.64 -14.61 -0.92
CA GLY A 273 -12.26 -13.22 -0.68
C GLY A 273 -12.06 -12.44 -1.95
N THR A 274 -11.66 -11.19 -1.76
CA THR A 274 -11.33 -10.26 -2.82
C THR A 274 -10.03 -9.54 -2.51
N VAL A 275 -9.24 -9.30 -3.54
CA VAL A 275 -8.02 -8.50 -3.46
C VAL A 275 -7.99 -7.56 -4.67
N PRO A 276 -7.47 -6.34 -4.53
CA PRO A 276 -7.18 -5.50 -5.69
C PRO A 276 -6.21 -6.19 -6.64
N GLY A 277 -6.39 -5.94 -7.91
CA GLY A 277 -5.53 -6.50 -8.94
C GLY A 277 -6.18 -6.46 -10.31
N THR A 278 -5.38 -6.69 -11.33
CA THR A 278 -5.84 -6.77 -12.71
C THR A 278 -5.23 -8.00 -13.37
N ASP A 279 -6.04 -8.69 -14.18
CA ASP A 279 -5.53 -9.70 -15.12
C ASP A 279 -5.11 -8.98 -16.41
N SER A 280 -3.86 -8.49 -16.41
CA SER A 280 -3.31 -7.67 -17.48
C SER A 280 -1.92 -8.16 -17.89
N PRO A 281 -1.45 -7.83 -19.12
CA PRO A 281 -0.07 -8.12 -19.52
C PRO A 281 0.98 -7.49 -18.58
N GLY A 282 0.66 -6.35 -17.96
CA GLY A 282 1.51 -5.71 -16.95
C GLY A 282 1.63 -6.53 -15.68
N ALA A 283 0.52 -7.06 -15.17
CA ALA A 283 0.51 -7.93 -13.99
C ALA A 283 1.31 -9.23 -14.22
N ALA A 284 1.15 -9.85 -15.39
CA ALA A 284 1.94 -11.03 -15.78
C ALA A 284 3.44 -10.71 -15.80
N LYS A 285 3.81 -9.58 -16.41
CA LYS A 285 5.21 -9.13 -16.44
C LYS A 285 5.76 -8.84 -15.05
N MET A 286 4.97 -8.20 -14.17
CA MET A 286 5.39 -7.94 -12.80
C MET A 286 5.68 -9.25 -12.05
N SER A 287 4.87 -10.29 -12.24
CA SER A 287 5.10 -11.61 -11.64
C SER A 287 6.41 -12.24 -12.12
N GLU A 288 6.74 -12.12 -13.41
CA GLU A 288 8.03 -12.57 -13.95
C GLU A 288 9.21 -11.78 -13.35
N MET A 289 9.08 -10.47 -13.24
CA MET A 289 10.11 -9.59 -12.70
C MET A 289 10.35 -9.85 -11.20
N ALA A 290 9.30 -10.03 -10.42
CA ALA A 290 9.35 -10.37 -9.00
C ALA A 290 10.06 -11.70 -8.78
N ALA A 291 9.67 -12.74 -9.53
CA ALA A 291 10.31 -14.05 -9.48
C ALA A 291 11.81 -13.98 -9.86
N ALA A 292 12.17 -13.21 -10.90
CA ALA A 292 13.56 -12.99 -11.28
C ALA A 292 14.35 -12.21 -10.22
N ALA A 293 13.70 -11.34 -9.45
CA ALA A 293 14.29 -10.59 -8.33
C ALA A 293 14.28 -11.38 -7.02
N GLY A 294 13.63 -12.55 -6.94
CA GLY A 294 13.66 -13.45 -5.80
C GLY A 294 12.62 -13.15 -4.71
N PHE A 295 11.47 -12.55 -5.08
CA PHE A 295 10.35 -12.34 -4.17
C PHE A 295 9.01 -12.71 -4.83
N ALA A 296 7.94 -12.80 -4.02
CA ALA A 296 6.60 -13.11 -4.52
C ALA A 296 5.86 -11.84 -4.98
N ASN A 297 5.13 -11.92 -6.09
CA ASN A 297 4.16 -10.89 -6.48
C ASN A 297 2.85 -11.12 -5.72
N GLY A 298 2.91 -10.96 -4.40
CA GLY A 298 1.75 -11.07 -3.51
C GLY A 298 0.85 -9.84 -3.53
N PRO A 299 -0.15 -9.79 -2.65
CA PRO A 299 -1.05 -8.65 -2.53
C PRO A 299 -0.29 -7.33 -2.40
N PHE A 300 -0.70 -6.33 -3.19
CA PHE A 300 -0.15 -4.97 -3.22
C PHE A 300 1.33 -4.84 -3.66
N ALA A 301 2.01 -5.91 -4.07
CA ALA A 301 3.37 -5.81 -4.58
C ALA A 301 3.41 -5.04 -5.91
N SER A 302 2.49 -5.34 -6.84
CA SER A 302 2.37 -4.59 -8.10
C SER A 302 2.04 -3.11 -7.86
N GLU A 303 1.11 -2.83 -6.96
CA GLU A 303 0.71 -1.48 -6.58
C GLU A 303 1.86 -0.71 -5.92
N SER A 304 2.72 -1.40 -5.17
CA SER A 304 3.93 -0.81 -4.55
C SER A 304 4.99 -0.45 -5.59
N TYR A 305 5.20 -1.32 -6.58
CA TYR A 305 6.04 -1.01 -7.75
C TYR A 305 5.52 0.22 -8.48
N ASP A 306 4.23 0.23 -8.79
CA ASP A 306 3.58 1.34 -9.51
C ASP A 306 3.63 2.65 -8.71
N ALA A 307 3.42 2.61 -7.40
CA ALA A 307 3.49 3.79 -6.54
C ALA A 307 4.90 4.42 -6.57
N ALA A 308 5.94 3.60 -6.45
CA ALA A 308 7.32 4.07 -6.56
C ALA A 308 7.65 4.59 -7.97
N ALA A 309 7.21 3.87 -9.01
CA ALA A 309 7.40 4.27 -10.40
C ALA A 309 6.72 5.62 -10.70
N LEU A 310 5.49 5.83 -10.22
CA LEU A 310 4.74 7.08 -10.40
C LEU A 310 5.45 8.27 -9.75
N ILE A 311 6.01 8.12 -8.55
CA ILE A 311 6.82 9.17 -7.92
C ILE A 311 7.98 9.55 -8.84
N MET A 312 8.74 8.57 -9.33
CA MET A 312 9.92 8.81 -10.17
C MET A 312 9.54 9.39 -11.55
N LEU A 313 8.49 8.88 -12.18
CA LEU A 313 7.99 9.40 -13.45
C LEU A 313 7.50 10.84 -13.32
N ALA A 314 6.81 11.17 -12.23
CA ALA A 314 6.38 12.54 -11.95
C ALA A 314 7.57 13.48 -11.72
N MET A 315 8.60 13.04 -10.99
CA MET A 315 9.87 13.77 -10.82
C MET A 315 10.57 13.99 -12.16
N GLN A 316 10.66 12.96 -13.00
CA GLN A 316 11.23 13.07 -14.35
C GLN A 316 10.47 14.07 -15.21
N ALA A 317 9.12 14.00 -15.20
CA ALA A 317 8.27 14.92 -15.96
C ALA A 317 8.34 16.38 -15.47
N ALA A 318 8.60 16.57 -14.18
CA ALA A 318 8.79 17.90 -13.59
C ALA A 318 10.23 18.43 -13.75
N GLY A 319 11.22 17.55 -13.99
CA GLY A 319 12.64 17.88 -13.91
C GLY A 319 13.10 18.25 -12.50
N SER A 320 12.33 17.87 -11.47
CA SER A 320 12.54 18.26 -10.07
C SER A 320 12.16 17.11 -9.14
N SER A 321 12.91 16.96 -8.04
CA SER A 321 12.57 16.04 -6.93
C SER A 321 11.84 16.76 -5.78
N ASP A 322 11.49 18.02 -5.95
CA ASP A 322 10.66 18.75 -4.98
C ASP A 322 9.18 18.40 -5.20
N SER A 323 8.49 18.00 -4.13
CA SER A 323 7.07 17.63 -4.18
C SER A 323 6.17 18.77 -4.68
N ALA A 324 6.50 20.02 -4.40
CA ALA A 324 5.74 21.17 -4.89
C ALA A 324 5.68 21.23 -6.43
N ASP A 325 6.71 20.69 -7.09
CA ASP A 325 6.80 20.64 -8.54
C ASP A 325 6.20 19.37 -9.12
N TYR A 326 6.59 18.20 -8.58
CA TYR A 326 6.26 16.92 -9.20
C TYR A 326 4.88 16.37 -8.82
N ALA A 327 4.32 16.68 -7.63
CA ALA A 327 3.01 16.16 -7.23
C ALA A 327 1.92 16.45 -8.28
N LYS A 328 1.96 17.63 -8.89
CA LYS A 328 1.04 18.03 -9.98
C LYS A 328 1.18 17.18 -11.24
N LYS A 329 2.29 16.45 -11.38
CA LYS A 329 2.57 15.60 -12.54
C LYS A 329 2.14 14.14 -12.34
N VAL A 330 1.84 13.72 -11.11
CA VAL A 330 1.44 12.34 -10.81
C VAL A 330 0.24 11.92 -11.65
N MET A 331 -0.84 12.70 -11.65
CA MET A 331 -2.03 12.40 -12.44
C MET A 331 -1.80 12.48 -13.95
N LEU A 332 -0.87 13.32 -14.40
CA LEU A 332 -0.52 13.39 -15.83
C LEU A 332 0.27 12.17 -16.30
N SER A 333 1.07 11.57 -15.42
CA SER A 333 1.84 10.37 -15.74
C SER A 333 0.92 9.15 -15.96
N LEU A 334 -0.24 9.11 -15.29
CA LEU A 334 -1.25 8.05 -15.46
C LEU A 334 -1.95 8.08 -16.83
N ILE A 335 -2.04 9.26 -17.47
CA ILE A 335 -2.69 9.41 -18.79
C ILE A 335 -1.80 8.83 -19.92
N HIS A 336 -0.51 8.71 -19.69
CA HIS A 336 0.45 8.23 -20.69
C HIS A 336 0.82 6.74 -20.54
N ILE A 337 0.33 6.08 -19.50
CA ILE A 337 0.46 4.66 -19.27
C ILE A 337 -0.78 3.90 -19.77
#